data_27907abddecd036ea84291f0652a13e3
#
_entry.id   27907abddecd036ea84291f0652a13e3
#
_cell.length_a   1.000
_cell.length_b   1.000
_cell.length_c   1.000
_cell.angle_alpha   90.00
_cell.angle_beta   90.00
_cell.angle_gamma   90.00
#
_symmetry.space_group_name_H-M   'P 1'
#
loop_
_entity.id
_entity.type
_entity.pdbx_description
1 polymer ?
#
loop_
_entity_poly.entity_id
_entity_poly.type
_entity_poly.pdbx_seq_one_letter_code
_entity_poly.pdbx_strand_id
1 'polypeptide(L)'
;TALTFTYRVGGGADSNIQAGELTTVNNAPAGVTITVSNDEPSVGGTDGQTVDEIRQNASAFFATQLRCVTKEDYQARILSLPQKFGSIAKCYVERLDGGTLLVSTLSYNQNKQLVQTPQLVLQNIATYLNQFRMINDQVDFGFTINDTLFSGYVINFGVRFIVNYDRRFNPTEVKLNVIEVIKDFFKIEKIQFRQSINLNDLQYNILGL
;
A
#
# COMPACT_ATOMS: atom_id res chain seq x y z
N THR A 1 -4.78 13.00 37.08
CA THR A 1 -4.03 13.51 35.91
C THR A 1 -4.94 13.34 34.69
N ALA A 2 -5.31 14.47 34.05
CA ALA A 2 -6.08 14.42 32.80
C ALA A 2 -5.13 14.15 31.63
N LEU A 3 -5.48 13.19 30.81
CA LEU A 3 -4.80 12.90 29.54
C LEU A 3 -5.60 13.51 28.41
N THR A 4 -4.96 14.37 27.60
CA THR A 4 -5.59 14.97 26.43
C THR A 4 -5.02 14.33 25.18
N PHE A 5 -5.89 13.79 24.32
CA PHE A 5 -5.52 13.24 23.03
C PHE A 5 -6.01 14.18 21.93
N THR A 6 -5.09 14.59 21.06
CA THR A 6 -5.43 15.32 19.85
C THR A 6 -5.30 14.38 18.66
N TYR A 7 -6.38 14.19 17.91
CA TYR A 7 -6.41 13.33 16.73
C TYR A 7 -7.10 14.04 15.57
N ARG A 8 -6.84 13.56 14.36
CA ARG A 8 -7.50 14.03 13.15
C ARG A 8 -8.48 12.97 12.67
N VAL A 9 -9.62 13.42 12.19
CA VAL A 9 -10.63 12.59 11.53
C VAL A 9 -10.64 12.99 10.08
N GLY A 10 -10.53 12.01 9.19
CA GLY A 10 -10.61 12.18 7.73
C GLY A 10 -11.66 11.24 7.16
N GLY A 11 -11.96 11.36 5.89
CA GLY A 11 -12.92 10.50 5.18
C GLY A 11 -12.40 9.11 4.81
N GLY A 12 -11.18 8.74 5.23
CA GLY A 12 -10.61 7.43 4.93
C GLY A 12 -10.42 7.18 3.42
N ALA A 13 -10.67 5.95 2.99
CA ALA A 13 -10.62 5.58 1.58
C ALA A 13 -11.69 6.30 0.74
N ASP A 14 -12.83 6.64 1.35
CA ASP A 14 -13.93 7.34 0.70
C ASP A 14 -13.59 8.81 0.34
N SER A 15 -12.50 9.35 0.88
CA SER A 15 -11.97 10.66 0.49
C SER A 15 -11.21 10.67 -0.83
N ASN A 16 -10.89 9.50 -1.38
CA ASN A 16 -10.30 9.43 -2.71
C ASN A 16 -11.38 9.70 -3.76
N ILE A 17 -11.14 10.69 -4.63
CA ILE A 17 -12.08 11.10 -5.69
C ILE A 17 -11.69 10.47 -7.02
N GLN A 18 -12.70 10.24 -7.87
CA GLN A 18 -12.49 9.71 -9.23
C GLN A 18 -11.91 10.79 -10.17
N ALA A 19 -11.35 10.34 -11.30
CA ALA A 19 -10.99 11.25 -12.37
C ALA A 19 -12.23 12.00 -12.89
N GLY A 20 -12.11 13.31 -13.07
CA GLY A 20 -13.20 14.18 -13.56
C GLY A 20 -14.23 14.59 -12.50
N GLU A 21 -14.11 14.20 -11.24
CA GLU A 21 -15.05 14.61 -10.18
C GLU A 21 -14.85 16.04 -9.68
N LEU A 22 -13.64 16.60 -9.81
CA LEU A 22 -13.38 18.00 -9.47
C LEU A 22 -13.91 18.91 -10.57
N THR A 23 -15.13 19.41 -10.41
CA THR A 23 -15.81 20.25 -11.40
C THR A 23 -16.15 21.64 -10.88
N THR A 24 -16.05 21.88 -9.58
CA THR A 24 -16.53 23.10 -8.96
C THR A 24 -15.44 23.81 -8.17
N VAL A 25 -15.30 25.11 -8.37
CA VAL A 25 -14.43 25.99 -7.58
C VAL A 25 -15.29 26.81 -6.64
N ASN A 26 -15.11 26.59 -5.34
CA ASN A 26 -15.71 27.44 -4.31
C ASN A 26 -14.81 28.66 -4.07
N ASN A 27 -15.39 29.83 -3.98
CA ASN A 27 -14.71 31.11 -3.71
C ASN A 27 -13.77 31.59 -4.83
N ALA A 28 -14.18 31.47 -6.10
CA ALA A 28 -13.49 32.12 -7.19
C ALA A 28 -13.48 33.66 -7.00
N PRO A 29 -12.38 34.35 -7.29
CA PRO A 29 -12.34 35.82 -7.25
C PRO A 29 -13.38 36.44 -8.20
N ALA A 30 -13.96 37.56 -7.79
CA ALA A 30 -14.96 38.26 -8.63
C ALA A 30 -14.38 38.60 -9.99
N GLY A 31 -15.12 38.26 -11.07
CA GLY A 31 -14.74 38.55 -12.46
C GLY A 31 -13.76 37.56 -13.09
N VAL A 32 -13.40 36.44 -12.39
CA VAL A 32 -12.56 35.40 -12.93
C VAL A 32 -13.37 34.10 -13.08
N THR A 33 -13.37 33.53 -14.27
CA THR A 33 -13.92 32.18 -14.51
C THR A 33 -12.77 31.16 -14.36
N ILE A 34 -12.86 30.27 -13.38
CA ILE A 34 -11.88 29.21 -13.15
C ILE A 34 -12.54 27.88 -13.46
N THR A 35 -11.97 27.11 -14.39
CA THR A 35 -12.37 25.73 -14.68
C THR A 35 -11.37 24.79 -13.99
N VAL A 36 -11.88 23.78 -13.33
CA VAL A 36 -11.06 22.77 -12.64
C VAL A 36 -11.43 21.40 -13.17
N SER A 37 -10.45 20.58 -13.44
CA SER A 37 -10.58 19.16 -13.76
C SER A 37 -9.42 18.41 -13.15
N ASN A 38 -9.65 17.18 -12.67
CA ASN A 38 -8.59 16.24 -12.31
C ASN A 38 -8.60 15.11 -13.34
N ASP A 39 -7.49 14.95 -14.04
CA ASP A 39 -7.34 13.95 -15.10
C ASP A 39 -7.14 12.54 -14.50
N GLU A 40 -6.62 12.47 -13.28
CA GLU A 40 -6.38 11.21 -12.56
C GLU A 40 -7.15 11.16 -11.25
N PRO A 41 -7.56 9.94 -10.81
CA PRO A 41 -8.19 9.78 -9.50
C PRO A 41 -7.19 10.09 -8.39
N SER A 42 -7.66 10.64 -7.28
CA SER A 42 -6.82 10.78 -6.10
C SER A 42 -6.61 9.42 -5.43
N VAL A 43 -5.42 9.24 -4.85
CA VAL A 43 -5.03 8.03 -4.11
C VAL A 43 -4.34 8.41 -2.81
N GLY A 44 -4.27 7.47 -1.86
CA GLY A 44 -3.59 7.70 -0.58
C GLY A 44 -4.52 7.96 0.60
N GLY A 45 -5.85 8.06 0.37
CA GLY A 45 -6.82 7.96 1.45
C GLY A 45 -6.96 6.52 1.89
N THR A 46 -6.82 6.23 3.18
CA THR A 46 -7.01 4.89 3.76
C THR A 46 -7.82 4.98 5.02
N ASP A 47 -8.55 3.90 5.31
CA ASP A 47 -9.24 3.75 6.58
C ASP A 47 -8.24 3.65 7.74
N GLY A 48 -8.71 3.83 8.97
CA GLY A 48 -7.89 3.64 10.16
C GLY A 48 -7.34 2.21 10.24
N GLN A 49 -6.15 2.08 10.81
CA GLN A 49 -5.54 0.77 11.04
C GLN A 49 -6.40 -0.09 11.97
N THR A 50 -6.43 -1.38 11.71
CA THR A 50 -7.03 -2.35 12.63
C THR A 50 -6.21 -2.49 13.91
N VAL A 51 -6.82 -3.00 14.98
CA VAL A 51 -6.13 -3.21 16.26
C VAL A 51 -4.91 -4.13 16.11
N ASP A 52 -5.00 -5.13 15.25
CA ASP A 52 -3.89 -6.07 15.03
C ASP A 52 -2.74 -5.42 14.23
N GLU A 53 -3.05 -4.59 13.24
CA GLU A 53 -2.05 -3.78 12.54
C GLU A 53 -1.37 -2.78 13.48
N ILE A 54 -2.14 -2.09 14.33
CA ILE A 54 -1.58 -1.17 15.32
C ILE A 54 -0.65 -1.92 16.28
N ARG A 55 -1.05 -3.09 16.77
CA ARG A 55 -0.23 -3.91 17.68
C ARG A 55 1.07 -4.34 17.03
N GLN A 56 1.03 -4.75 15.77
CA GLN A 56 2.21 -5.16 15.02
C GLN A 56 3.14 -3.98 14.74
N ASN A 57 2.58 -2.86 14.28
CA ASN A 57 3.35 -1.67 13.91
C ASN A 57 3.92 -0.93 15.12
N ALA A 58 3.21 -0.93 16.27
CA ALA A 58 3.63 -0.21 17.46
C ALA A 58 4.97 -0.70 18.02
N SER A 59 5.19 -2.01 18.05
CA SER A 59 6.45 -2.58 18.53
C SER A 59 7.63 -2.22 17.61
N ALA A 60 7.43 -2.32 16.30
CA ALA A 60 8.43 -1.96 15.30
C ALA A 60 8.74 -0.45 15.36
N PHE A 61 7.72 0.40 15.45
CA PHE A 61 7.88 1.85 15.57
C PHE A 61 8.64 2.25 16.83
N PHE A 62 8.34 1.63 17.96
CA PHE A 62 9.04 1.88 19.23
C PHE A 62 10.52 1.45 19.16
N ALA A 63 10.81 0.32 18.51
CA ALA A 63 12.17 -0.19 18.35
C ALA A 63 13.07 0.76 17.54
N THR A 64 12.54 1.57 16.64
CA THR A 64 13.31 2.52 15.83
C THR A 64 13.93 3.66 16.65
N GLN A 65 13.46 3.94 17.88
CA GLN A 65 13.96 5.01 18.76
C GLN A 65 14.15 6.37 18.05
N LEU A 66 13.23 6.73 17.15
CA LEU A 66 13.26 7.97 16.33
C LEU A 66 14.45 8.08 15.37
N ARG A 67 15.04 6.98 14.96
CA ARG A 67 16.11 6.91 13.95
C ARG A 67 15.92 5.70 13.05
N CYS A 68 16.43 5.77 11.84
CA CYS A 68 16.44 4.65 10.91
C CYS A 68 17.88 4.19 10.69
N VAL A 69 18.20 2.96 11.08
CA VAL A 69 19.52 2.33 10.92
C VAL A 69 19.41 1.08 10.03
N THR A 70 18.41 0.26 10.29
CA THR A 70 18.14 -0.96 9.52
C THR A 70 17.07 -0.69 8.45
N LYS A 71 16.99 -1.56 7.45
CA LYS A 71 15.93 -1.50 6.43
C LYS A 71 14.53 -1.64 7.06
N GLU A 72 14.43 -2.42 8.12
CA GLU A 72 13.21 -2.63 8.89
C GLU A 72 12.76 -1.35 9.59
N ASP A 73 13.70 -0.54 10.10
CA ASP A 73 13.41 0.77 10.69
C ASP A 73 12.81 1.71 9.64
N TYR A 74 13.39 1.74 8.43
CA TYR A 74 12.85 2.53 7.32
C TYR A 74 11.45 2.07 6.92
N GLN A 75 11.21 0.75 6.81
CA GLN A 75 9.88 0.20 6.53
C GLN A 75 8.86 0.59 7.61
N ALA A 76 9.20 0.43 8.89
CA ALA A 76 8.34 0.79 10.00
C ALA A 76 7.98 2.29 9.99
N ARG A 77 8.94 3.14 9.66
CA ARG A 77 8.72 4.59 9.55
C ARG A 77 7.82 4.96 8.38
N ILE A 78 8.02 4.35 7.21
CA ILE A 78 7.21 4.60 6.02
C ILE A 78 5.77 4.12 6.24
N LEU A 79 5.58 2.94 6.81
CA LEU A 79 4.24 2.41 7.12
C LEU A 79 3.52 3.21 8.23
N SER A 80 4.29 3.89 9.09
CA SER A 80 3.78 4.79 10.15
C SER A 80 3.72 6.25 9.70
N LEU A 81 3.74 6.52 8.40
CA LEU A 81 3.75 7.88 7.85
C LEU A 81 2.55 8.68 8.38
N PRO A 82 2.75 9.89 8.94
CA PRO A 82 1.63 10.74 9.34
C PRO A 82 0.74 11.08 8.14
N GLN A 83 -0.57 11.00 8.30
CA GLN A 83 -1.56 11.20 7.22
C GLN A 83 -1.38 12.49 6.41
N LYS A 84 -0.80 13.55 7.01
CA LYS A 84 -0.50 14.80 6.28
C LYS A 84 0.50 14.63 5.11
N PHE A 85 1.26 13.55 5.09
CA PHE A 85 2.22 13.23 4.04
C PHE A 85 1.68 12.21 3.03
N GLY A 86 0.50 11.67 3.25
CA GLY A 86 -0.11 10.61 2.47
C GLY A 86 -0.16 9.28 3.22
N SER A 87 -0.60 8.24 2.55
CA SER A 87 -0.72 6.90 3.12
C SER A 87 -0.12 5.85 2.18
N ILE A 88 0.52 4.86 2.76
CA ILE A 88 1.19 3.76 2.07
C ILE A 88 0.55 2.45 2.49
N ALA A 89 0.17 1.64 1.50
CA ALA A 89 -0.41 0.31 1.72
C ALA A 89 0.67 -0.75 1.96
N LYS A 90 1.70 -0.74 1.15
CA LYS A 90 2.82 -1.69 1.18
C LYS A 90 4.13 -0.95 0.97
N CYS A 91 5.16 -1.37 1.69
CA CYS A 91 6.51 -0.82 1.56
C CYS A 91 7.54 -1.95 1.61
N TYR A 92 8.56 -1.80 0.79
CA TYR A 92 9.74 -2.65 0.82
C TYR A 92 10.98 -1.79 0.68
N VAL A 93 11.98 -2.06 1.51
CA VAL A 93 13.25 -1.33 1.50
C VAL A 93 14.39 -2.31 1.26
N GLU A 94 15.23 -1.99 0.30
CA GLU A 94 16.44 -2.73 -0.01
C GLU A 94 17.65 -1.83 0.09
N ARG A 95 18.71 -2.32 0.71
CA ARG A 95 19.99 -1.60 0.75
C ARG A 95 20.84 -2.07 -0.43
N LEU A 96 21.16 -1.14 -1.30
CA LEU A 96 22.08 -1.35 -2.42
C LEU A 96 23.52 -1.05 -2.00
N ASP A 97 24.47 -1.50 -2.81
CA ASP A 97 25.87 -1.16 -2.61
C ASP A 97 26.07 0.35 -2.67
N GLY A 98 26.99 0.88 -1.85
CA GLY A 98 27.26 2.32 -1.78
C GLY A 98 26.37 3.13 -0.82
N GLY A 99 25.53 2.47 0.00
CA GLY A 99 24.71 3.17 1.01
C GLY A 99 23.36 3.70 0.49
N THR A 100 23.01 3.38 -0.75
CA THR A 100 21.70 3.73 -1.31
C THR A 100 20.62 2.79 -0.81
N LEU A 101 19.50 3.35 -0.35
CA LEU A 101 18.30 2.63 0.05
C LEU A 101 17.25 2.77 -1.05
N LEU A 102 16.95 1.67 -1.71
CA LEU A 102 15.86 1.59 -2.68
C LEU A 102 14.55 1.34 -1.95
N VAL A 103 13.63 2.28 -2.04
CA VAL A 103 12.31 2.22 -1.41
C VAL A 103 11.25 1.96 -2.47
N SER A 104 10.56 0.83 -2.35
CA SER A 104 9.42 0.46 -3.21
C SER A 104 8.13 0.56 -2.41
N THR A 105 7.15 1.32 -2.92
CA THR A 105 5.89 1.56 -2.23
C THR A 105 4.70 1.34 -3.14
N LEU A 106 3.57 0.96 -2.56
CA LEU A 106 2.25 0.91 -3.19
C LEU A 106 1.23 1.56 -2.26
N SER A 107 0.26 2.25 -2.85
CA SER A 107 -0.86 2.88 -2.15
C SER A 107 -2.18 2.16 -2.45
N TYR A 108 -3.25 2.47 -1.71
CA TYR A 108 -4.60 2.00 -2.02
C TYR A 108 -5.35 3.02 -2.88
N ASN A 109 -6.16 2.52 -3.81
CA ASN A 109 -7.21 3.31 -4.46
C ASN A 109 -8.51 3.28 -3.63
N GLN A 110 -9.59 3.94 -4.13
CA GLN A 110 -10.92 3.92 -3.50
C GLN A 110 -11.49 2.51 -3.32
N ASN A 111 -11.20 1.60 -4.24
CA ASN A 111 -11.69 0.22 -4.20
C ASN A 111 -10.79 -0.69 -3.34
N LYS A 112 -9.89 -0.13 -2.52
CA LYS A 112 -8.90 -0.86 -1.70
C LYS A 112 -7.98 -1.78 -2.51
N GLN A 113 -7.79 -1.48 -3.81
CA GLN A 113 -6.83 -2.16 -4.65
C GLN A 113 -5.48 -1.46 -4.58
N LEU A 114 -4.41 -2.23 -4.73
CA LEU A 114 -3.06 -1.68 -4.78
C LEU A 114 -2.83 -0.95 -6.10
N VAL A 115 -2.32 0.26 -5.98
CA VAL A 115 -1.92 1.11 -7.11
C VAL A 115 -0.54 1.71 -6.84
N GLN A 116 0.07 2.25 -7.88
CA GLN A 116 1.32 2.97 -7.73
C GLN A 116 1.16 4.17 -6.79
N THR A 117 2.19 4.41 -5.99
CA THR A 117 2.25 5.58 -5.13
C THR A 117 2.49 6.84 -5.97
N PRO A 118 1.67 7.88 -5.82
CA PRO A 118 1.86 9.14 -6.52
C PRO A 118 3.21 9.78 -6.22
N GLN A 119 3.78 10.47 -7.23
CA GLN A 119 5.06 11.16 -7.12
C GLN A 119 5.12 12.13 -5.93
N LEU A 120 4.03 12.85 -5.67
CA LEU A 120 3.95 13.77 -4.55
C LEU A 120 4.13 13.06 -3.20
N VAL A 121 3.51 11.87 -3.04
CA VAL A 121 3.63 11.08 -1.82
C VAL A 121 5.06 10.56 -1.66
N LEU A 122 5.74 10.16 -2.75
CA LEU A 122 7.16 9.76 -2.71
C LEU A 122 8.05 10.91 -2.24
N GLN A 123 7.83 12.13 -2.73
CA GLN A 123 8.54 13.32 -2.28
C GLN A 123 8.28 13.63 -0.80
N ASN A 124 7.05 13.45 -0.36
CA ASN A 124 6.67 13.61 1.05
C ASN A 124 7.36 12.58 1.95
N ILE A 125 7.46 11.32 1.50
CA ILE A 125 8.21 10.27 2.21
C ILE A 125 9.68 10.64 2.31
N ALA A 126 10.30 11.09 1.22
CA ALA A 126 11.70 11.55 1.22
C ALA A 126 11.93 12.67 2.25
N THR A 127 11.04 13.67 2.26
CA THR A 127 11.09 14.79 3.21
C THR A 127 10.92 14.31 4.66
N TYR A 128 10.00 13.38 4.90
CA TYR A 128 9.77 12.79 6.21
C TYR A 128 10.97 11.98 6.70
N LEU A 129 11.51 11.11 5.85
CA LEU A 129 12.66 10.24 6.19
C LEU A 129 13.94 11.03 6.44
N ASN A 130 14.12 12.21 5.84
CA ASN A 130 15.28 13.07 6.09
C ASN A 130 15.48 13.45 7.57
N GLN A 131 14.40 13.38 8.39
CA GLN A 131 14.47 13.66 9.82
C GLN A 131 15.02 12.48 10.64
N PHE A 132 15.01 11.27 10.08
CA PHE A 132 15.32 10.03 10.80
C PHE A 132 16.45 9.22 10.16
N ARG A 133 16.77 9.45 8.90
CA ARG A 133 17.78 8.70 8.16
C ARG A 133 19.19 8.94 8.69
N MET A 134 20.07 8.00 8.51
CA MET A 134 21.50 8.21 8.72
C MET A 134 22.06 9.19 7.68
N ILE A 135 23.09 9.96 8.06
CA ILE A 135 23.68 10.98 7.19
C ILE A 135 24.22 10.36 5.89
N ASN A 136 24.78 9.17 5.98
CA ASN A 136 25.38 8.46 4.84
C ASN A 136 24.37 7.70 3.97
N ASP A 137 23.12 7.58 4.42
CA ASP A 137 22.10 6.85 3.66
C ASP A 137 21.46 7.79 2.63
N GLN A 138 21.47 7.38 1.38
CA GLN A 138 20.73 8.03 0.30
C GLN A 138 19.46 7.22 0.03
N VAL A 139 18.30 7.87 0.09
CA VAL A 139 17.01 7.25 -0.19
C VAL A 139 16.63 7.50 -1.64
N ASP A 140 16.39 6.43 -2.37
CA ASP A 140 15.94 6.46 -3.76
C ASP A 140 14.61 5.71 -3.90
N PHE A 141 13.76 6.17 -4.82
CA PHE A 141 12.42 5.61 -5.04
C PHE A 141 12.34 5.00 -6.42
N GLY A 142 12.44 3.65 -6.44
CA GLY A 142 12.08 2.89 -7.61
C GLY A 142 13.07 2.91 -8.76
N PHE A 143 12.55 2.58 -9.91
CA PHE A 143 13.27 2.45 -11.16
C PHE A 143 12.52 3.17 -12.28
N THR A 144 13.24 3.60 -13.31
CA THR A 144 12.68 4.30 -14.45
C THR A 144 12.49 3.38 -15.64
N ILE A 145 11.28 3.36 -16.21
CA ILE A 145 11.00 2.71 -17.49
C ILE A 145 10.44 3.78 -18.42
N ASN A 146 11.09 3.98 -19.58
CA ASN A 146 10.67 5.00 -20.56
C ASN A 146 10.41 6.38 -19.93
N ASP A 147 11.37 6.86 -19.15
CA ASP A 147 11.32 8.14 -18.44
C ASP A 147 10.24 8.28 -17.36
N THR A 148 9.54 7.19 -17.03
CA THR A 148 8.57 7.16 -15.94
C THR A 148 9.16 6.46 -14.72
N LEU A 149 9.14 7.16 -13.58
CA LEU A 149 9.60 6.64 -12.30
C LEU A 149 8.54 5.71 -11.70
N PHE A 150 8.94 4.48 -11.39
CA PHE A 150 8.11 3.50 -10.71
C PHE A 150 8.72 3.14 -9.37
N SER A 151 8.00 3.35 -8.28
CA SER A 151 8.44 2.88 -6.96
C SER A 151 8.03 1.44 -6.68
N GLY A 152 6.96 0.98 -7.30
CA GLY A 152 6.46 -0.40 -7.25
C GLY A 152 5.38 -0.59 -8.32
N TYR A 153 5.09 -1.82 -8.69
CA TYR A 153 4.02 -2.14 -9.64
C TYR A 153 3.26 -3.40 -9.23
N VAL A 154 2.02 -3.49 -9.69
CA VAL A 154 1.13 -4.62 -9.42
C VAL A 154 1.08 -5.52 -10.65
N ILE A 155 1.37 -6.80 -10.44
CA ILE A 155 1.23 -7.82 -11.48
C ILE A 155 -0.12 -8.49 -11.31
N ASN A 156 -0.97 -8.39 -12.34
CA ASN A 156 -2.22 -9.13 -12.40
C ASN A 156 -2.02 -10.41 -13.21
N PHE A 157 -2.39 -11.54 -12.66
CA PHE A 157 -2.31 -12.81 -13.36
C PHE A 157 -3.62 -13.60 -13.21
N GLY A 158 -3.93 -14.40 -14.23
CA GLY A 158 -5.09 -15.30 -14.21
C GLY A 158 -4.67 -16.69 -13.74
N VAL A 159 -5.49 -17.30 -12.91
CA VAL A 159 -5.31 -18.68 -12.46
C VAL A 159 -6.28 -19.59 -13.22
N ARG A 160 -5.75 -20.59 -13.92
CA ARG A 160 -6.53 -21.66 -14.52
C ARG A 160 -6.31 -22.94 -13.71
N PHE A 161 -7.39 -23.55 -13.29
CA PHE A 161 -7.33 -24.79 -12.51
C PHE A 161 -8.33 -25.82 -13.02
N ILE A 162 -8.01 -27.09 -12.82
CA ILE A 162 -8.85 -28.26 -13.08
C ILE A 162 -8.86 -29.08 -11.79
N VAL A 163 -10.04 -29.38 -11.27
CA VAL A 163 -10.21 -30.17 -10.06
C VAL A 163 -10.94 -31.48 -10.40
N ASN A 164 -10.35 -32.59 -10.02
CA ASN A 164 -11.03 -33.86 -9.99
C ASN A 164 -11.66 -34.04 -8.61
N TYR A 165 -12.94 -34.27 -8.59
CA TYR A 165 -13.74 -34.41 -7.34
C TYR A 165 -14.43 -35.75 -7.27
N ASP A 166 -14.76 -36.21 -6.06
CA ASP A 166 -15.55 -37.41 -5.84
C ASP A 166 -17.00 -37.12 -6.25
N ARG A 167 -17.61 -38.09 -6.99
CA ARG A 167 -19.01 -37.99 -7.49
C ARG A 167 -20.06 -37.80 -6.40
N ARG A 168 -19.72 -38.03 -5.14
CA ARG A 168 -20.58 -37.80 -3.99
C ARG A 168 -20.82 -36.34 -3.66
N PHE A 169 -19.96 -35.44 -4.17
CA PHE A 169 -20.06 -34.02 -3.91
C PHE A 169 -20.64 -33.24 -5.10
N ASN A 170 -21.27 -32.10 -4.81
CA ASN A 170 -21.81 -31.23 -5.85
C ASN A 170 -20.64 -30.48 -6.57
N PRO A 171 -20.52 -30.64 -7.90
CA PRO A 171 -19.43 -30.01 -8.65
C PRO A 171 -19.41 -28.47 -8.53
N THR A 172 -20.56 -27.83 -8.40
CA THR A 172 -20.68 -26.39 -8.27
C THR A 172 -20.17 -25.92 -6.91
N GLU A 173 -20.49 -26.65 -5.85
CA GLU A 173 -20.03 -26.36 -4.49
C GLU A 173 -18.51 -26.54 -4.38
N VAL A 174 -17.97 -27.63 -4.89
CA VAL A 174 -16.52 -27.87 -4.91
C VAL A 174 -15.80 -26.77 -5.67
N LYS A 175 -16.34 -26.35 -6.82
CA LYS A 175 -15.75 -25.24 -7.61
C LYS A 175 -15.75 -23.94 -6.83
N LEU A 176 -16.82 -23.59 -6.14
CA LEU A 176 -16.91 -22.37 -5.34
C LEU A 176 -15.93 -22.38 -4.18
N ASN A 177 -15.82 -23.49 -3.46
CA ASN A 177 -14.87 -23.65 -2.35
C ASN A 177 -13.41 -23.49 -2.83
N VAL A 178 -13.06 -24.09 -3.96
CA VAL A 178 -11.72 -23.93 -4.55
C VAL A 178 -11.45 -22.47 -4.93
N ILE A 179 -12.43 -21.76 -5.52
CA ILE A 179 -12.29 -20.34 -5.85
C ILE A 179 -12.07 -19.52 -4.58
N GLU A 180 -12.77 -19.83 -3.49
CA GLU A 180 -12.64 -19.14 -2.22
C GLU A 180 -11.25 -19.34 -1.61
N VAL A 181 -10.73 -20.58 -1.61
CA VAL A 181 -9.36 -20.88 -1.15
C VAL A 181 -8.32 -20.15 -1.99
N ILE A 182 -8.48 -20.11 -3.32
CA ILE A 182 -7.57 -19.37 -4.20
C ILE A 182 -7.61 -17.87 -3.87
N LYS A 183 -8.80 -17.29 -3.72
CA LYS A 183 -8.95 -15.88 -3.36
C LYS A 183 -8.33 -15.57 -1.99
N ASP A 184 -8.52 -16.45 -1.01
CA ASP A 184 -7.94 -16.27 0.32
C ASP A 184 -6.41 -16.39 0.32
N PHE A 185 -5.85 -17.28 -0.50
CA PHE A 185 -4.41 -17.42 -0.67
C PHE A 185 -3.77 -16.16 -1.26
N PHE A 186 -4.44 -15.53 -2.24
CA PHE A 186 -3.95 -14.32 -2.92
C PHE A 186 -4.51 -13.01 -2.35
N LYS A 187 -5.00 -13.01 -1.12
CA LYS A 187 -5.41 -11.75 -0.47
C LYS A 187 -4.25 -10.77 -0.39
N ILE A 188 -4.54 -9.50 -0.67
CA ILE A 188 -3.57 -8.40 -0.67
C ILE A 188 -2.82 -8.32 0.67
N GLU A 189 -3.50 -8.57 1.78
CA GLU A 189 -2.92 -8.52 3.13
C GLU A 189 -1.85 -9.60 3.33
N LYS A 190 -2.01 -10.76 2.70
CA LYS A 190 -1.11 -11.91 2.86
C LYS A 190 0.13 -11.83 1.97
N ILE A 191 0.06 -11.13 0.83
CA ILE A 191 1.16 -11.06 -0.14
C ILE A 191 2.03 -9.84 0.15
N GLN A 192 3.35 -10.04 0.15
CA GLN A 192 4.35 -9.00 0.35
C GLN A 192 5.20 -8.80 -0.92
N PHE A 193 5.95 -7.69 -0.98
CA PHE A 193 6.94 -7.47 -2.03
C PHE A 193 7.96 -8.61 -2.06
N ARG A 194 8.36 -9.03 -3.28
CA ARG A 194 9.35 -10.10 -3.53
C ARG A 194 9.05 -11.43 -2.85
N GLN A 195 7.82 -11.66 -2.42
CA GLN A 195 7.42 -12.93 -1.86
C GLN A 195 7.34 -13.99 -2.96
N SER A 196 8.00 -15.12 -2.75
CA SER A 196 7.86 -16.29 -3.63
C SER A 196 6.47 -16.88 -3.49
N ILE A 197 5.81 -17.15 -4.62
CA ILE A 197 4.53 -17.86 -4.64
C ILE A 197 4.83 -19.35 -4.75
N ASN A 198 4.59 -20.08 -3.66
CA ASN A 198 4.73 -21.53 -3.65
C ASN A 198 3.41 -22.19 -4.07
N LEU A 199 3.37 -22.73 -5.27
CA LEU A 199 2.18 -23.41 -5.78
C LEU A 199 1.85 -24.70 -5.03
N ASN A 200 2.82 -25.34 -4.39
CA ASN A 200 2.57 -26.53 -3.58
C ASN A 200 1.74 -26.21 -2.33
N ASP A 201 1.96 -25.05 -1.71
CA ASP A 201 1.16 -24.62 -0.55
C ASP A 201 -0.29 -24.35 -0.98
N LEU A 202 -0.48 -23.73 -2.16
CA LEU A 202 -1.82 -23.55 -2.73
C LEU A 202 -2.50 -24.89 -3.02
N GLN A 203 -1.78 -25.85 -3.61
CA GLN A 203 -2.31 -27.19 -3.86
C GLN A 203 -2.68 -27.91 -2.56
N TYR A 204 -1.83 -27.82 -1.54
CA TYR A 204 -2.09 -28.40 -0.23
C TYR A 204 -3.38 -27.83 0.40
N ASN A 205 -3.56 -26.51 0.34
CA ASN A 205 -4.76 -25.85 0.86
C ASN A 205 -6.03 -26.26 0.10
N ILE A 206 -5.94 -26.50 -1.21
CA ILE A 206 -7.05 -26.97 -2.02
C ILE A 206 -7.39 -28.44 -1.71
N LEU A 207 -6.38 -29.29 -1.46
CA LEU A 207 -6.59 -30.69 -1.15
C LEU A 207 -7.12 -30.92 0.27
N GLY A 208 -7.04 -29.92 1.15
CA GLY A 208 -7.58 -29.94 2.51
C GLY A 208 -9.07 -29.58 2.61
N LEU A 209 -9.73 -29.30 1.47
CA LEU A 209 -11.18 -29.06 1.38
C LEU A 209 -11.97 -30.37 1.39
#